data_092feed2d1e71b0f316bb59b7cac86b4
#
_entry.id   092feed2d1e71b0f316bb59b7cac86b4
#
_cell.length_a   1.000
_cell.length_b   1.000
_cell.length_c   1.000
_cell.angle_alpha   90.00
_cell.angle_beta   90.00
_cell.angle_gamma   90.00
#
_symmetry.space_group_name_H-M   'P 1'
#
loop_
_entity.id
_entity.type
_entity.pdbx_description
1 polymer ?
#
loop_
_entity_poly.entity_id
_entity_poly.type
_entity_poly.pdbx_seq_one_letter_code
_entity_poly.pdbx_strand_id
1 'polypeptide(L)'
;AMKSPDCMPPIFLQNSDRQRNSFMGIRIISFTEKGIELSQRVAEVLGYDNVKLFTKCSVAKEKNKLPMIRYVEEGMGEWAGKQMAEKHTLLFIGACGIAVRAIAPYITDKLHDSAVLVMDEGGTYIIPILSGHGGGANEIAEKIAVEIGAVPVITTAVSSFAE
;
A
#
# COMPACT_ATOMS: atom_id res chain seq x y z
N ALA A 1 -40.20 -34.63 3.72
CA ALA A 1 -39.16 -33.90 4.42
C ALA A 1 -38.39 -33.03 3.43
N MET A 2 -38.67 -31.72 3.41
CA MET A 2 -37.91 -30.76 2.62
C MET A 2 -36.58 -30.50 3.33
N LYS A 3 -35.48 -30.83 2.66
CA LYS A 3 -34.14 -30.37 3.11
C LYS A 3 -34.01 -28.90 2.76
N SER A 4 -33.73 -28.08 3.75
CA SER A 4 -33.38 -26.66 3.62
C SER A 4 -32.12 -26.52 2.76
N PRO A 5 -32.03 -25.45 1.94
CA PRO A 5 -30.86 -25.18 1.12
C PRO A 5 -29.85 -24.37 1.95
N ASP A 6 -29.23 -25.01 2.93
CA ASP A 6 -28.11 -24.41 3.64
C ASP A 6 -26.94 -25.38 3.60
N CYS A 7 -26.01 -25.08 2.74
CA CYS A 7 -24.58 -25.31 2.93
C CYS A 7 -23.83 -24.94 1.63
N MET A 8 -23.65 -23.69 1.36
CA MET A 8 -22.46 -23.29 0.57
C MET A 8 -21.23 -23.44 1.47
N PRO A 9 -20.20 -24.15 1.01
CA PRO A 9 -19.00 -24.33 1.82
C PRO A 9 -18.31 -22.97 2.08
N PRO A 10 -17.70 -22.76 3.24
CA PRO A 10 -17.13 -21.49 3.71
C PRO A 10 -15.94 -20.97 2.89
N ILE A 11 -15.57 -21.64 1.80
CA ILE A 11 -14.41 -21.32 0.96
C ILE A 11 -14.60 -20.01 0.16
N PHE A 12 -15.84 -19.69 -0.24
CA PHE A 12 -16.12 -18.45 -1.00
C PHE A 12 -16.11 -17.20 -0.14
N LEU A 13 -16.45 -17.30 1.13
CA LEU A 13 -16.40 -16.16 2.08
C LEU A 13 -14.97 -15.85 2.52
N GLN A 14 -14.09 -16.85 2.57
CA GLN A 14 -12.69 -16.67 2.97
C GLN A 14 -11.87 -15.90 1.93
N ASN A 15 -12.16 -16.05 0.63
CA ASN A 15 -11.43 -15.31 -0.41
C ASN A 15 -11.85 -13.84 -0.51
N SER A 16 -13.14 -13.54 -0.32
CA SER A 16 -13.60 -12.14 -0.33
C SER A 16 -13.14 -11.34 0.89
N ASP A 17 -13.00 -11.99 2.03
CA ASP A 17 -12.52 -11.35 3.27
C ASP A 17 -11.00 -11.19 3.28
N ARG A 18 -10.25 -12.14 2.69
CA ARG A 18 -8.81 -11.98 2.48
C ARG A 18 -8.48 -10.87 1.49
N GLN A 19 -9.23 -10.74 0.39
CA GLN A 19 -9.05 -9.64 -0.56
C GLN A 19 -9.44 -8.29 0.04
N ARG A 20 -10.48 -8.21 0.85
CA ARG A 20 -10.85 -7.00 1.56
C ARG A 20 -9.81 -6.60 2.59
N ASN A 21 -9.24 -7.55 3.33
CA ASN A 21 -8.22 -7.28 4.33
C ASN A 21 -6.88 -6.84 3.74
N SER A 22 -6.50 -7.29 2.54
CA SER A 22 -5.24 -6.89 1.91
C SER A 22 -5.20 -5.43 1.46
N PHE A 23 -6.37 -4.79 1.27
CA PHE A 23 -6.49 -3.38 0.90
C PHE A 23 -6.86 -2.47 2.07
N MET A 24 -7.11 -3.01 3.26
CA MET A 24 -7.41 -2.22 4.46
C MET A 24 -6.13 -1.71 5.12
N GLY A 25 -6.16 -0.45 5.55
CA GLY A 25 -5.07 0.14 6.29
C GLY A 25 -3.85 0.51 5.45
N ILE A 26 -4.05 0.96 4.21
CA ILE A 26 -2.95 1.48 3.37
C ILE A 26 -2.63 2.91 3.79
N ARG A 27 -1.33 3.18 3.96
CA ARG A 27 -0.78 4.49 4.29
C ARG A 27 0.12 4.94 3.17
N ILE A 28 -0.22 6.04 2.53
CA ILE A 28 0.53 6.62 1.42
C ILE A 28 1.27 7.85 1.91
N ILE A 29 2.56 7.93 1.63
CA ILE A 29 3.37 9.10 1.93
C ILE A 29 4.04 9.65 0.68
N SER A 30 4.00 10.97 0.54
CA SER A 30 4.59 11.74 -0.54
C SER A 30 5.55 12.81 -0.03
N PHE A 31 6.37 13.37 -0.92
CA PHE A 31 7.44 14.31 -0.55
C PHE A 31 7.40 15.62 -1.35
N THR A 32 6.62 15.66 -2.43
CA THR A 32 6.50 16.79 -3.35
C THR A 32 5.04 17.07 -3.67
N GLU A 33 4.75 18.23 -4.24
CA GLU A 33 3.39 18.55 -4.71
C GLU A 33 2.89 17.56 -5.76
N LYS A 34 3.77 17.18 -6.69
CA LYS A 34 3.46 16.16 -7.70
C LYS A 34 3.15 14.81 -7.08
N GLY A 35 3.90 14.43 -6.04
CA GLY A 35 3.63 13.22 -5.27
C GLY A 35 2.30 13.28 -4.51
N ILE A 36 1.92 14.45 -4.00
CA ILE A 36 0.60 14.66 -3.37
C ILE A 36 -0.53 14.41 -4.38
N GLU A 37 -0.45 15.00 -5.56
CA GLU A 37 -1.46 14.81 -6.61
C GLU A 37 -1.59 13.33 -7.00
N LEU A 38 -0.47 12.63 -7.18
CA LEU A 38 -0.47 11.20 -7.46
C LEU A 38 -1.07 10.39 -6.31
N SER A 39 -0.76 10.73 -5.06
CA SER A 39 -1.31 10.05 -3.88
C SER A 39 -2.84 10.15 -3.81
N GLN A 40 -3.40 11.27 -4.19
CA GLN A 40 -4.86 11.47 -4.28
C GLN A 40 -5.49 10.60 -5.36
N ARG A 41 -4.86 10.51 -6.54
CA ARG A 41 -5.32 9.63 -7.62
C ARG A 41 -5.27 8.16 -7.22
N VAL A 42 -4.22 7.74 -6.53
CA VAL A 42 -4.11 6.37 -6.00
C VAL A 42 -5.18 6.09 -4.94
N ALA A 43 -5.46 7.05 -4.07
CA ALA A 43 -6.51 6.91 -3.06
C ALA A 43 -7.90 6.75 -3.70
N GLU A 44 -8.18 7.43 -4.80
CA GLU A 44 -9.43 7.26 -5.57
C GLU A 44 -9.55 5.84 -6.12
N VAL A 45 -8.46 5.26 -6.62
CA VAL A 45 -8.42 3.88 -7.13
C VAL A 45 -8.67 2.86 -6.03
N LEU A 46 -8.07 3.05 -4.86
CA LEU A 46 -8.14 2.10 -3.74
C LEU A 46 -9.37 2.29 -2.85
N GLY A 47 -10.01 3.45 -2.93
CA GLY A 47 -11.09 3.86 -2.04
C GLY A 47 -10.59 4.55 -0.77
N TYR A 48 -11.09 5.75 -0.52
CA TYR A 48 -10.66 6.60 0.61
C TYR A 48 -10.91 5.98 1.99
N ASP A 49 -11.88 5.09 2.14
CA ASP A 49 -12.18 4.42 3.42
C ASP A 49 -11.04 3.53 3.92
N ASN A 50 -10.19 3.06 3.01
CA ASN A 50 -9.10 2.14 3.30
C ASN A 50 -7.72 2.82 3.31
N VAL A 51 -7.66 4.10 2.95
CA VAL A 51 -6.41 4.80 2.67
C VAL A 51 -6.30 6.05 3.52
N LYS A 52 -5.12 6.29 4.10
CA LYS A 52 -4.76 7.57 4.70
C LYS A 52 -3.56 8.15 3.98
N LEU A 53 -3.63 9.45 3.71
CA LEU A 53 -2.62 10.19 2.99
C LEU A 53 -1.76 11.02 3.94
N PHE A 54 -0.45 10.94 3.75
CA PHE A 54 0.56 11.67 4.50
C PHE A 54 1.53 12.34 3.54
N THR A 55 2.20 13.38 4.00
CA THR A 55 3.24 14.03 3.21
C THR A 55 4.30 14.70 4.08
N LYS A 56 5.51 14.79 3.54
CA LYS A 56 6.60 15.63 4.03
C LYS A 56 6.70 16.97 3.28
N CYS A 57 5.86 17.18 2.28
CA CYS A 57 5.85 18.43 1.55
C CYS A 57 5.27 19.56 2.40
N SER A 58 6.01 20.66 2.51
CA SER A 58 5.66 21.79 3.37
C SER A 58 4.35 22.50 3.00
N VAL A 59 3.87 22.33 1.78
CA VAL A 59 2.57 22.86 1.32
C VAL A 59 1.41 22.40 2.19
N ALA A 60 1.50 21.19 2.74
CA ALA A 60 0.47 20.62 3.60
C ALA A 60 0.55 21.09 5.07
N LYS A 61 1.51 21.90 5.44
CA LYS A 61 1.58 22.50 6.79
C LYS A 61 0.45 23.50 7.05
N GLU A 62 -0.07 24.11 6.01
CA GLU A 62 -1.22 25.00 6.09
C GLU A 62 -2.50 24.14 6.14
N LYS A 63 -3.03 23.96 7.35
CA LYS A 63 -4.12 23.03 7.68
C LYS A 63 -5.40 23.15 6.83
N ASN A 64 -5.60 24.23 6.11
CA ASN A 64 -6.82 24.49 5.36
C ASN A 64 -6.70 24.21 3.86
N LYS A 65 -5.51 23.93 3.33
CA LYS A 65 -5.31 23.73 1.89
C LYS A 65 -5.54 22.29 1.44
N LEU A 66 -5.23 21.31 2.28
CA LEU A 66 -5.29 19.88 1.95
C LEU A 66 -5.87 19.07 3.12
N PRO A 67 -7.18 19.15 3.37
CA PRO A 67 -7.80 18.57 4.58
C PRO A 67 -7.68 17.04 4.69
N MET A 68 -7.50 16.34 3.55
CA MET A 68 -7.38 14.88 3.49
C MET A 68 -5.94 14.38 3.68
N ILE A 69 -4.96 15.29 3.73
CA ILE A 69 -3.54 14.94 3.78
C ILE A 69 -2.94 15.45 5.08
N ARG A 70 -2.33 14.56 5.85
CA ARG A 70 -1.64 14.89 7.09
C ARG A 70 -0.16 15.17 6.81
N TYR A 71 0.31 16.34 7.24
CA TYR A 71 1.73 16.62 7.29
C TYR A 71 2.41 15.81 8.40
N VAL A 72 3.54 15.16 8.09
CA VAL A 72 4.31 14.36 9.03
C VAL A 72 5.41 15.21 9.65
N GLU A 73 5.29 15.51 10.94
CA GLU A 73 6.27 16.30 11.70
C GLU A 73 7.50 15.46 12.07
N GLU A 74 7.30 14.21 12.50
CA GLU A 74 8.38 13.29 12.89
C GLU A 74 9.25 12.86 11.71
N GLY A 75 10.40 12.27 12.02
CA GLY A 75 11.29 11.67 11.01
C GLY A 75 10.64 10.49 10.30
N MET A 76 11.12 10.19 9.09
CA MET A 76 10.57 9.11 8.28
C MET A 76 10.68 7.74 8.94
N GLY A 77 11.79 7.47 9.63
CA GLY A 77 11.96 6.23 10.39
C GLY A 77 10.94 6.07 11.50
N GLU A 78 10.69 7.12 12.27
CA GLU A 78 9.68 7.11 13.34
C GLU A 78 8.27 6.90 12.78
N TRP A 79 7.91 7.60 11.72
CA TRP A 79 6.63 7.44 11.06
C TRP A 79 6.45 6.01 10.52
N ALA A 80 7.43 5.50 9.79
CA ALA A 80 7.39 4.15 9.23
C ALA A 80 7.27 3.08 10.34
N GLY A 81 8.03 3.22 11.41
CA GLY A 81 7.98 2.31 12.55
C GLY A 81 6.61 2.23 13.22
N LYS A 82 5.95 3.36 13.39
CA LYS A 82 4.56 3.41 13.90
C LYS A 82 3.59 2.68 12.99
N GLN A 83 3.69 2.93 11.68
CA GLN A 83 2.79 2.29 10.70
C GLN A 83 3.03 0.77 10.63
N MET A 84 4.28 0.33 10.64
CA MET A 84 4.62 -1.09 10.60
C MET A 84 4.22 -1.82 11.89
N ALA A 85 4.32 -1.17 13.04
CA ALA A 85 3.85 -1.72 14.32
C ALA A 85 2.35 -2.01 14.31
N GLU A 86 1.57 -1.18 13.63
CA GLU A 86 0.13 -1.34 13.44
C GLU A 86 -0.23 -2.24 12.24
N LYS A 87 0.77 -2.82 11.57
CA LYS A 87 0.60 -3.72 10.41
C LYS A 87 -0.07 -3.06 9.20
N HIS A 88 0.08 -1.75 9.05
CA HIS A 88 -0.37 -1.07 7.85
C HIS A 88 0.49 -1.37 6.63
N THR A 89 -0.12 -1.42 5.46
CA THR A 89 0.60 -1.42 4.18
C THR A 89 1.11 -0.01 3.89
N LEU A 90 2.37 0.11 3.47
CA LEU A 90 3.00 1.38 3.16
C LEU A 90 3.22 1.55 1.66
N LEU A 91 2.84 2.70 1.13
CA LEU A 91 3.21 3.14 -0.21
C LEU A 91 3.97 4.47 -0.12
N PHE A 92 5.24 4.43 -0.52
CA PHE A 92 6.09 5.62 -0.64
C PHE A 92 6.03 6.13 -2.07
N ILE A 93 5.59 7.36 -2.26
CA ILE A 93 5.65 8.04 -3.56
C ILE A 93 6.87 8.95 -3.57
N GLY A 94 7.98 8.44 -4.11
CA GLY A 94 9.27 9.12 -4.12
C GLY A 94 10.42 8.15 -4.39
N ALA A 95 11.62 8.54 -4.01
CA ALA A 95 12.82 7.71 -4.22
C ALA A 95 12.80 6.45 -3.36
N CYS A 96 13.11 5.32 -3.97
CA CYS A 96 13.16 4.01 -3.30
C CYS A 96 14.10 4.01 -2.08
N GLY A 97 15.23 4.73 -2.14
CA GLY A 97 16.17 4.82 -1.03
C GLY A 97 15.59 5.46 0.24
N ILE A 98 14.63 6.37 0.10
CA ILE A 98 13.92 6.95 1.26
C ILE A 98 13.12 5.86 1.97
N ALA A 99 12.38 5.06 1.23
CA ALA A 99 11.60 3.96 1.77
C ALA A 99 12.50 2.93 2.46
N VAL A 100 13.56 2.50 1.81
CA VAL A 100 14.51 1.51 2.35
C VAL A 100 15.08 1.97 3.68
N ARG A 101 15.58 3.22 3.77
CA ARG A 101 16.13 3.75 5.03
C ARG A 101 15.08 3.89 6.12
N ALA A 102 13.84 4.24 5.77
CA ALA A 102 12.76 4.39 6.74
C ALA A 102 12.34 3.07 7.37
N ILE A 103 12.26 1.99 6.60
CA ILE A 103 11.76 0.69 7.05
C ILE A 103 12.85 -0.24 7.59
N ALA A 104 14.11 -0.05 7.21
CA ALA A 104 15.20 -0.98 7.52
C ALA A 104 15.30 -1.38 9.00
N PRO A 105 15.16 -0.47 9.98
CA PRO A 105 15.24 -0.85 11.40
C PRO A 105 14.11 -1.75 11.89
N TYR A 106 13.01 -1.84 11.14
CA TYR A 106 11.77 -2.52 11.55
C TYR A 106 11.50 -3.80 10.79
N ILE A 107 12.37 -4.17 9.84
CA ILE A 107 12.26 -5.42 9.10
C ILE A 107 12.64 -6.58 10.00
N THR A 108 11.78 -7.57 10.11
CA THR A 108 11.97 -8.77 10.95
C THR A 108 12.00 -10.04 10.12
N ASP A 109 10.89 -10.39 9.50
CA ASP A 109 10.78 -11.59 8.66
C ASP A 109 9.63 -11.47 7.65
N LYS A 110 9.70 -12.32 6.62
CA LYS A 110 8.75 -12.29 5.49
C LYS A 110 7.31 -12.63 5.82
N LEU A 111 7.06 -13.21 6.99
CA LEU A 111 5.71 -13.62 7.40
C LEU A 111 5.01 -12.52 8.21
N HIS A 112 5.78 -11.69 8.89
CA HIS A 112 5.26 -10.69 9.84
C HIS A 112 5.42 -9.26 9.37
N ASP A 113 6.33 -8.99 8.44
CA ASP A 113 6.57 -7.64 7.93
C ASP A 113 5.37 -7.10 7.15
N SER A 114 5.13 -5.82 7.32
CA SER A 114 4.15 -5.09 6.51
C SER A 114 4.50 -5.13 5.04
N ALA A 115 3.49 -5.14 4.18
CA ALA A 115 3.69 -4.90 2.76
C ALA A 115 4.17 -3.46 2.53
N VAL A 116 5.24 -3.31 1.75
CA VAL A 116 5.81 -2.00 1.40
C VAL A 116 6.01 -1.89 -0.10
N LEU A 117 5.51 -0.79 -0.66
CA LEU A 117 5.64 -0.46 -2.07
C LEU A 117 6.29 0.91 -2.24
N VAL A 118 6.92 1.08 -3.38
CA VAL A 118 7.45 2.38 -3.83
C VAL A 118 6.89 2.70 -5.21
N MET A 119 6.53 3.95 -5.43
CA MET A 119 6.09 4.48 -6.71
C MET A 119 6.84 5.76 -7.00
N ASP A 120 7.30 5.93 -8.23
CA ASP A 120 7.88 7.21 -8.63
C ASP A 120 6.79 8.29 -8.72
N GLU A 121 7.14 9.53 -8.46
CA GLU A 121 6.17 10.64 -8.44
C GLU A 121 5.56 10.97 -9.79
N GLY A 122 6.15 10.47 -10.87
CA GLY A 122 5.57 10.51 -12.21
C GLY A 122 4.48 9.46 -12.47
N GLY A 123 4.33 8.49 -11.58
CA GLY A 123 3.35 7.42 -11.75
C GLY A 123 3.73 6.41 -12.84
N THR A 124 5.01 6.27 -13.15
CA THR A 124 5.50 5.39 -14.21
C THR A 124 5.69 3.96 -13.74
N TYR A 125 6.27 3.79 -12.54
CA TYR A 125 6.58 2.47 -11.97
C TYR A 125 6.00 2.34 -10.57
N ILE A 126 5.53 1.14 -10.25
CA ILE A 126 5.18 0.75 -8.89
C ILE A 126 5.88 -0.55 -8.54
N ILE A 127 6.60 -0.56 -7.43
CA ILE A 127 7.54 -1.63 -7.07
C ILE A 127 7.20 -2.14 -5.67
N PRO A 128 6.71 -3.37 -5.53
CA PRO A 128 6.67 -4.04 -4.24
C PRO A 128 8.10 -4.33 -3.76
N ILE A 129 8.50 -3.77 -2.63
CA ILE A 129 9.86 -3.96 -2.08
C ILE A 129 9.91 -4.87 -0.87
N LEU A 130 8.78 -5.09 -0.19
CA LEU A 130 8.69 -5.95 0.97
C LEU A 130 7.33 -6.65 1.01
N SER A 131 7.32 -7.93 1.39
CA SER A 131 6.11 -8.75 1.56
C SER A 131 5.20 -8.79 0.32
N GLY A 132 5.81 -8.96 -0.84
CA GLY A 132 5.12 -8.92 -2.14
C GLY A 132 4.07 -10.01 -2.29
N HIS A 133 4.39 -11.24 -1.94
CA HIS A 133 3.49 -12.39 -2.08
C HIS A 133 2.59 -12.58 -0.85
N GLY A 134 3.18 -12.81 0.31
CA GLY A 134 2.43 -13.11 1.54
C GLY A 134 1.70 -11.90 2.13
N GLY A 135 2.23 -10.70 1.94
CA GLY A 135 1.65 -9.45 2.46
C GLY A 135 0.71 -8.73 1.50
N GLY A 136 0.57 -9.19 0.25
CA GLY A 136 -0.34 -8.62 -0.74
C GLY A 136 0.20 -7.41 -1.51
N ALA A 137 1.49 -7.07 -1.38
CA ALA A 137 2.06 -5.92 -2.09
C ALA A 137 2.00 -6.07 -3.62
N ASN A 138 2.18 -7.28 -4.14
CA ASN A 138 2.08 -7.53 -5.59
C ASN A 138 0.67 -7.24 -6.13
N GLU A 139 -0.37 -7.71 -5.45
CA GLU A 139 -1.76 -7.47 -5.85
C GLU A 139 -2.11 -5.98 -5.83
N ILE A 140 -1.65 -5.25 -4.80
CA ILE A 140 -1.84 -3.80 -4.69
C ILE A 140 -1.14 -3.08 -5.84
N ALA A 141 0.10 -3.48 -6.16
CA ALA A 141 0.86 -2.90 -7.27
C ALA A 141 0.15 -3.10 -8.61
N GLU A 142 -0.34 -4.30 -8.88
CA GLU A 142 -1.08 -4.62 -10.11
C GLU A 142 -2.38 -3.82 -10.21
N LYS A 143 -3.14 -3.72 -9.13
CA LYS A 143 -4.38 -2.94 -9.10
C LYS A 143 -4.15 -1.46 -9.38
N ILE A 144 -3.17 -0.85 -8.72
CA ILE A 144 -2.82 0.55 -8.95
C ILE A 144 -2.30 0.75 -10.37
N ALA A 145 -1.44 -0.14 -10.85
CA ALA A 145 -0.84 -0.05 -12.18
C ALA A 145 -1.88 -0.03 -13.31
N VAL A 146 -2.88 -0.89 -13.24
CA VAL A 146 -3.97 -0.95 -14.24
C VAL A 146 -4.72 0.38 -14.32
N GLU A 147 -5.07 0.96 -13.18
CA GLU A 147 -5.91 2.16 -13.13
C GLU A 147 -5.13 3.46 -13.37
N ILE A 148 -3.89 3.52 -12.94
CA ILE A 148 -3.02 4.71 -13.09
C ILE A 148 -2.28 4.70 -14.44
N GLY A 149 -2.11 3.54 -15.05
CA GLY A 149 -1.30 3.37 -16.25
C GLY A 149 0.20 3.23 -15.92
N ALA A 150 0.53 2.73 -14.74
CA ALA A 150 1.91 2.46 -14.33
C ALA A 150 2.35 1.05 -14.74
N VAL A 151 3.65 0.83 -14.71
CA VAL A 151 4.26 -0.50 -14.89
C VAL A 151 4.50 -1.12 -13.51
N PRO A 152 3.86 -2.26 -13.19
CA PRO A 152 4.17 -2.98 -11.96
C PRO A 152 5.49 -3.74 -12.13
N VAL A 153 6.44 -3.49 -11.24
CA VAL A 153 7.74 -4.16 -11.25
C VAL A 153 7.73 -5.27 -10.20
N ILE A 154 7.26 -6.44 -10.60
CA ILE A 154 7.15 -7.61 -9.73
C ILE A 154 8.45 -8.41 -9.81
N THR A 155 9.11 -8.59 -8.66
CA THR A 155 10.42 -9.25 -8.58
C THR A 155 10.39 -10.58 -7.83
N THR A 156 9.25 -10.97 -7.27
CA THR A 156 9.08 -12.29 -6.65
C THR A 156 9.20 -13.39 -7.69
N ALA A 157 9.86 -14.49 -7.31
CA ALA A 157 9.94 -15.66 -8.17
C ALA A 157 8.52 -16.12 -8.52
N VAL A 158 8.20 -16.10 -9.81
CA VAL A 158 6.99 -16.75 -10.29
C VAL A 158 7.26 -18.25 -10.20
N SER A 159 6.52 -18.95 -9.34
CA SER A 159 6.49 -20.40 -9.45
C SER A 159 5.86 -20.72 -10.79
N SER A 160 6.69 -21.10 -11.74
CA SER A 160 6.29 -21.61 -13.04
C SER A 160 5.66 -23.01 -12.85
N PHE A 161 4.47 -23.04 -12.31
CA PHE A 161 3.60 -24.21 -12.29
C PHE A 161 2.22 -23.78 -12.76
N ALA A 162 2.12 -23.56 -14.04
CA ALA A 162 0.88 -23.62 -14.77
C ALA A 162 1.18 -24.38 -16.06
N GLU A 163 1.21 -25.67 -15.99
CA GLU A 163 0.84 -26.57 -17.08
C GLU A 163 -0.43 -27.30 -16.67
#